data_79cdcebc8061cc6648e838204467e3eb
#
_entry.id   79cdcebc8061cc6648e838204467e3eb
#
_cell.length_a   1.000
_cell.length_b   1.000
_cell.length_c   1.000
_cell.angle_alpha   90.00
_cell.angle_beta   90.00
_cell.angle_gamma   90.00
#
_symmetry.space_group_name_H-M   'P 1'
#
loop_
_entity.id
_entity.type
_entity.pdbx_description
1 polymer ?
#
loop_
_entity_poly.entity_id
_entity_poly.type
_entity_poly.pdbx_seq_one_letter_code
_entity_poly.pdbx_strand_id
1 'polypeptide(L)'
;MSGLLLLGLLFFPLVEIIKSVKEPEMLTEIKRRYEIIRTSLPADARWERICSKCAIITGMDPSSGVVGSNVNKGYEIYICLDGEDIDSAMYVFLHELAHMTVSEYDHSTNFWNNFKDLRIVCQNIGVYSPVGTKKYCGKEVKD
;
A
#
# COMPACT_ATOMS: atom_id res chain seq x y z
N MET A 1 10.33 -17.43 -45.01
CA MET A 1 11.14 -16.38 -44.40
C MET A 1 10.35 -15.08 -44.17
N SER A 2 9.59 -14.61 -45.16
CA SER A 2 8.78 -13.40 -45.01
C SER A 2 7.67 -13.50 -43.96
N GLY A 3 7.13 -14.71 -43.70
CA GLY A 3 6.10 -14.93 -42.67
C GLY A 3 6.59 -14.79 -41.26
N LEU A 4 7.85 -15.12 -40.98
CA LEU A 4 8.46 -14.94 -39.64
C LEU A 4 8.74 -13.47 -39.32
N LEU A 5 9.11 -12.67 -40.32
CA LEU A 5 9.29 -11.24 -40.19
C LEU A 5 7.97 -10.51 -39.93
N LEU A 6 6.88 -10.94 -40.57
CA LEU A 6 5.54 -10.39 -40.35
C LEU A 6 5.03 -10.68 -38.95
N LEU A 7 5.24 -11.90 -38.41
CA LEU A 7 4.88 -12.26 -37.04
C LEU A 7 5.67 -11.46 -36.00
N GLY A 8 6.95 -11.20 -36.25
CA GLY A 8 7.77 -10.37 -35.38
C GLY A 8 7.31 -8.91 -35.34
N LEU A 9 6.89 -8.37 -36.50
CA LEU A 9 6.38 -7.01 -36.60
C LEU A 9 5.00 -6.83 -35.94
N LEU A 10 4.14 -7.87 -35.95
CA LEU A 10 2.84 -7.84 -35.26
C LEU A 10 2.96 -7.99 -33.75
N PHE A 11 3.93 -8.75 -33.29
CA PHE A 11 4.14 -8.99 -31.86
C PHE A 11 4.79 -7.77 -31.16
N PHE A 12 5.69 -7.07 -31.82
CA PHE A 12 6.44 -5.95 -31.28
C PHE A 12 5.56 -4.77 -30.84
N PRO A 13 4.57 -4.29 -31.61
CA PRO A 13 3.68 -3.21 -31.18
C PRO A 13 2.84 -3.57 -29.96
N LEU A 14 2.44 -4.84 -29.79
CA LEU A 14 1.66 -5.31 -28.63
C LEU A 14 2.49 -5.24 -27.33
N VAL A 15 3.76 -5.62 -27.38
CA VAL A 15 4.68 -5.54 -26.25
C VAL A 15 4.96 -4.09 -25.88
N GLU A 16 5.10 -3.20 -26.83
CA GLU A 16 5.28 -1.76 -26.62
C GLU A 16 4.07 -1.12 -25.94
N ILE A 17 2.85 -1.48 -26.36
CA ILE A 17 1.61 -1.00 -25.74
C ILE A 17 1.51 -1.45 -24.28
N ILE A 18 1.84 -2.70 -23.97
CA ILE A 18 1.83 -3.22 -22.59
C ILE A 18 2.87 -2.50 -21.74
N LYS A 19 4.07 -2.23 -22.26
CA LYS A 19 5.11 -1.50 -21.55
C LYS A 19 4.79 -0.03 -21.31
N SER A 20 3.90 0.57 -22.10
CA SER A 20 3.52 1.97 -21.94
C SER A 20 2.49 2.21 -20.84
N VAL A 21 1.84 1.16 -20.32
CA VAL A 21 0.90 1.26 -19.22
C VAL A 21 1.68 1.52 -17.93
N LYS A 22 1.52 2.72 -17.38
CA LYS A 22 2.22 3.13 -16.16
C LYS A 22 1.36 2.89 -14.93
N GLU A 23 2.03 2.48 -13.85
CA GLU A 23 1.43 2.43 -12.53
C GLU A 23 1.07 3.87 -12.07
N PRO A 24 -0.07 4.08 -11.39
CA PRO A 24 -0.39 5.38 -10.79
C PRO A 24 0.72 5.89 -9.87
N GLU A 25 1.04 7.18 -9.96
CA GLU A 25 2.11 7.79 -9.17
C GLU A 25 1.94 7.59 -7.67
N MET A 26 0.71 7.68 -7.18
CA MET A 26 0.41 7.47 -5.76
C MET A 26 0.77 6.04 -5.34
N LEU A 27 0.46 5.04 -6.16
CA LEU A 27 0.79 3.65 -5.86
C LEU A 27 2.30 3.43 -5.86
N THR A 28 3.01 4.01 -6.81
CA THR A 28 4.48 3.98 -6.86
C THR A 28 5.08 4.59 -5.58
N GLU A 29 4.54 5.71 -5.13
CA GLU A 29 5.01 6.38 -3.91
C GLU A 29 4.71 5.55 -2.65
N ILE A 30 3.53 4.91 -2.56
CA ILE A 30 3.20 4.00 -1.46
C ILE A 30 4.20 2.84 -1.42
N LYS A 31 4.50 2.24 -2.56
CA LYS A 31 5.47 1.14 -2.66
C LYS A 31 6.87 1.56 -2.25
N ARG A 32 7.29 2.76 -2.65
CA ARG A 32 8.59 3.33 -2.25
C ARG A 32 8.67 3.49 -0.73
N ARG A 33 7.64 4.06 -0.12
CA ARG A 33 7.56 4.23 1.33
C ARG A 33 7.47 2.89 2.06
N TYR A 34 6.76 1.94 1.49
CA TYR A 34 6.66 0.59 2.04
C TYR A 34 8.04 -0.09 2.14
N GLU A 35 8.87 0.03 1.13
CA GLU A 35 10.22 -0.53 1.18
C GLU A 35 11.08 0.14 2.26
N ILE A 36 10.95 1.44 2.44
CA ILE A 36 11.62 2.15 3.53
C ILE A 36 11.12 1.64 4.89
N ILE A 37 9.82 1.44 5.05
CA ILE A 37 9.24 0.90 6.29
C ILE A 37 9.83 -0.47 6.58
N ARG A 38 9.80 -1.38 5.63
CA ARG A 38 10.31 -2.75 5.81
C ARG A 38 11.78 -2.80 6.24
N THR A 39 12.58 -1.87 5.77
CA THR A 39 14.03 -1.85 6.03
C THR A 39 14.45 -0.94 7.18
N SER A 40 13.56 -0.08 7.68
CA SER A 40 13.90 0.98 8.65
C SER A 40 13.14 0.91 9.96
N LEU A 41 12.15 0.01 10.11
CA LEU A 41 11.45 -0.15 11.39
C LEU A 41 12.43 -0.59 12.47
N PRO A 42 12.32 -0.03 13.69
CA PRO A 42 13.18 -0.42 14.79
C PRO A 42 12.94 -1.89 15.21
N ALA A 43 13.89 -2.47 15.91
CA ALA A 43 13.79 -3.82 16.43
C ALA A 43 12.68 -3.88 17.50
N ASP A 44 11.53 -4.39 17.12
CA ASP A 44 10.35 -4.55 17.94
C ASP A 44 9.59 -5.78 17.44
N ALA A 45 9.26 -6.70 18.32
CA ALA A 45 8.59 -7.95 17.93
C ALA A 45 7.27 -7.70 17.19
N ARG A 46 6.59 -6.59 17.46
CA ARG A 46 5.35 -6.22 16.78
C ARG A 46 5.54 -5.98 15.27
N TRP A 47 6.71 -5.53 14.88
CA TRP A 47 7.01 -5.17 13.49
C TRP A 47 7.61 -6.30 12.66
N GLU A 48 7.88 -7.43 13.29
CA GLU A 48 8.60 -8.55 12.65
C GLU A 48 7.92 -9.03 11.37
N ARG A 49 6.60 -9.22 11.37
CA ARG A 49 5.86 -9.64 10.18
C ARG A 49 5.89 -8.60 9.06
N ILE A 50 5.81 -7.33 9.42
CA ILE A 50 5.90 -6.23 8.44
C ILE A 50 7.25 -6.27 7.73
N CYS A 51 8.32 -6.47 8.47
CA CYS A 51 9.68 -6.51 7.92
C CYS A 51 9.97 -7.78 7.12
N SER A 52 9.43 -8.93 7.55
CA SER A 52 9.73 -10.24 6.94
C SER A 52 8.86 -10.58 5.74
N LYS A 53 7.62 -10.08 5.68
CA LYS A 53 6.71 -10.31 4.55
C LYS A 53 6.83 -9.22 3.50
N CYS A 54 6.67 -9.60 2.24
CA CYS A 54 6.57 -8.66 1.13
C CYS A 54 5.16 -8.76 0.54
N ALA A 55 4.25 -7.92 1.04
CA ALA A 55 2.88 -7.88 0.56
C ALA A 55 2.82 -7.37 -0.88
N ILE A 56 1.89 -7.91 -1.66
CA ILE A 56 1.50 -7.36 -2.95
C ILE A 56 0.54 -6.20 -2.68
N ILE A 57 0.86 -5.01 -3.19
CA ILE A 57 0.02 -3.82 -3.02
C ILE A 57 -0.72 -3.55 -4.31
N THR A 58 -2.05 -3.50 -4.22
CA THR A 58 -2.93 -3.23 -5.36
C THR A 58 -3.71 -1.94 -5.12
N GLY A 59 -3.65 -1.02 -6.08
CA GLY A 59 -4.44 0.20 -6.07
C GLY A 59 -5.88 -0.08 -6.47
N MET A 60 -6.84 0.55 -5.77
CA MET A 60 -8.27 0.44 -6.05
C MET A 60 -8.82 1.81 -6.42
N ASP A 61 -9.76 1.82 -7.34
CA ASP A 61 -10.49 3.03 -7.71
C ASP A 61 -11.48 3.43 -6.60
N PRO A 62 -11.69 4.73 -6.32
CA PRO A 62 -12.66 5.17 -5.32
C PRO A 62 -14.07 4.60 -5.52
N SER A 63 -14.47 4.31 -6.76
CA SER A 63 -15.77 3.72 -7.08
C SER A 63 -15.91 2.26 -6.64
N SER A 64 -14.83 1.58 -6.30
CA SER A 64 -14.84 0.19 -5.88
C SER A 64 -15.54 -0.04 -4.53
N GLY A 65 -15.68 1.00 -3.72
CA GLY A 65 -16.18 0.90 -2.35
C GLY A 65 -15.18 0.35 -1.34
N VAL A 66 -13.99 -0.04 -1.78
CA VAL A 66 -12.90 -0.52 -0.91
C VAL A 66 -12.00 0.65 -0.58
N VAL A 67 -11.82 0.95 0.72
CA VAL A 67 -10.86 1.97 1.18
C VAL A 67 -9.49 1.34 1.41
N GLY A 68 -9.48 0.23 2.12
CA GLY A 68 -8.30 -0.59 2.33
C GLY A 68 -8.69 -2.00 2.74
N SER A 69 -7.84 -2.96 2.47
CA SER A 69 -8.05 -4.36 2.84
C SER A 69 -6.72 -5.08 2.95
N ASN A 70 -6.62 -5.97 3.92
CA ASN A 70 -5.47 -6.85 4.11
C ASN A 70 -5.95 -8.29 4.01
N VAL A 71 -5.45 -9.03 3.04
CA VAL A 71 -5.80 -10.42 2.80
C VAL A 71 -4.70 -11.32 3.34
N ASN A 72 -5.10 -12.34 4.13
CA ASN A 72 -4.18 -13.34 4.71
C ASN A 72 -3.02 -12.69 5.49
N LYS A 73 -3.32 -11.65 6.28
CA LYS A 73 -2.35 -10.99 7.16
C LYS A 73 -1.06 -10.59 6.44
N GLY A 74 -1.20 -9.81 5.37
CA GLY A 74 -0.07 -9.22 4.65
C GLY A 74 0.36 -9.95 3.40
N TYR A 75 -0.41 -10.93 2.92
CA TYR A 75 -0.16 -11.52 1.62
C TYR A 75 -0.49 -10.53 0.50
N GLU A 76 -1.61 -9.84 0.62
CA GLU A 76 -2.09 -8.86 -0.36
C GLU A 76 -2.77 -7.70 0.36
N ILE A 77 -2.45 -6.47 -0.04
CA ILE A 77 -3.03 -5.26 0.52
C ILE A 77 -3.64 -4.44 -0.62
N TYR A 78 -4.92 -4.10 -0.47
CA TYR A 78 -5.65 -3.24 -1.38
C TYR A 78 -5.77 -1.86 -0.76
N ILE A 79 -5.46 -0.81 -1.52
CA ILE A 79 -5.54 0.58 -1.06
C ILE A 79 -6.28 1.41 -2.09
N CYS A 80 -7.31 2.12 -1.64
CA CYS A 80 -8.00 3.09 -2.47
C CYS A 80 -7.07 4.25 -2.82
N LEU A 81 -6.99 4.58 -4.11
CA LEU A 81 -6.21 5.70 -4.62
C LEU A 81 -7.17 6.82 -5.01
N ASP A 82 -7.09 7.96 -4.32
CA ASP A 82 -7.98 9.09 -4.52
C ASP A 82 -7.17 10.40 -4.54
N GLY A 83 -7.16 11.06 -5.68
CA GLY A 83 -6.46 12.32 -5.87
C GLY A 83 -4.95 12.22 -5.64
N GLU A 84 -4.41 13.18 -4.91
CA GLU A 84 -2.97 13.30 -4.64
C GLU A 84 -2.64 13.31 -3.13
N ASP A 85 -3.60 12.96 -2.29
CA ASP A 85 -3.45 12.95 -0.83
C ASP A 85 -2.69 11.71 -0.37
N ILE A 86 -1.38 11.77 -0.49
CA ILE A 86 -0.51 10.64 -0.15
C ILE A 86 -0.56 10.29 1.34
N ASP A 87 -0.67 11.25 2.23
CA ASP A 87 -0.67 10.96 3.66
C ASP A 87 -1.95 10.26 4.11
N SER A 88 -3.11 10.61 3.53
CA SER A 88 -4.34 9.86 3.77
C SER A 88 -4.25 8.44 3.22
N ALA A 89 -3.69 8.25 2.04
CA ALA A 89 -3.43 6.92 1.50
C ALA A 89 -2.48 6.13 2.39
N MET A 90 -1.44 6.78 2.91
CA MET A 90 -0.51 6.16 3.85
C MET A 90 -1.18 5.81 5.19
N TYR A 91 -2.09 6.64 5.69
CA TYR A 91 -2.88 6.32 6.88
C TYR A 91 -3.61 4.98 6.68
N VAL A 92 -4.31 4.82 5.55
CA VAL A 92 -5.01 3.58 5.21
C VAL A 92 -4.03 2.42 5.07
N PHE A 93 -2.91 2.64 4.40
CA PHE A 93 -1.88 1.61 4.23
C PHE A 93 -1.31 1.14 5.57
N LEU A 94 -0.99 2.07 6.47
CA LEU A 94 -0.48 1.74 7.80
C LEU A 94 -1.53 1.03 8.66
N HIS A 95 -2.82 1.37 8.49
CA HIS A 95 -3.92 0.65 9.12
C HIS A 95 -3.91 -0.84 8.68
N GLU A 96 -3.75 -1.09 7.37
CA GLU A 96 -3.68 -2.46 6.86
C GLU A 96 -2.41 -3.18 7.32
N LEU A 97 -1.27 -2.50 7.37
CA LEU A 97 -0.04 -3.07 7.95
C LEU A 97 -0.20 -3.41 9.43
N ALA A 98 -0.93 -2.59 10.18
CA ALA A 98 -1.15 -2.82 11.61
C ALA A 98 -1.90 -4.13 11.89
N HIS A 99 -2.73 -4.60 10.96
CA HIS A 99 -3.35 -5.93 11.08
C HIS A 99 -2.33 -7.07 11.14
N MET A 100 -1.12 -6.85 10.67
CA MET A 100 -0.03 -7.83 10.72
C MET A 100 0.64 -7.91 12.10
N THR A 101 0.36 -6.95 12.97
CA THR A 101 0.98 -6.87 14.31
C THR A 101 0.23 -7.65 15.38
N VAL A 102 -0.96 -8.15 15.08
CA VAL A 102 -1.83 -8.89 16.01
C VAL A 102 -2.30 -10.17 15.36
N SER A 103 -2.68 -11.15 16.17
CA SER A 103 -3.22 -12.43 15.67
C SER A 103 -4.71 -12.37 15.36
N GLU A 104 -5.45 -11.52 16.07
CA GLU A 104 -6.88 -11.32 15.85
C GLU A 104 -7.16 -10.57 14.54
N TYR A 105 -8.37 -10.74 13.99
CA TYR A 105 -8.79 -10.10 12.75
C TYR A 105 -9.65 -8.86 12.96
N ASP A 106 -10.12 -8.61 14.18
CA ASP A 106 -10.91 -7.44 14.54
C ASP A 106 -10.01 -6.23 14.86
N HIS A 107 -10.64 -5.08 15.04
CA HIS A 107 -9.96 -3.86 15.48
C HIS A 107 -9.93 -3.81 17.01
N SER A 108 -9.14 -4.72 17.60
CA SER A 108 -8.95 -4.80 19.05
C SER A 108 -8.23 -3.57 19.62
N THR A 109 -8.21 -3.45 20.93
CA THR A 109 -7.42 -2.42 21.61
C THR A 109 -5.94 -2.55 21.27
N ASN A 110 -5.42 -3.77 21.17
CA ASN A 110 -4.03 -4.01 20.75
C ASN A 110 -3.79 -3.52 19.33
N PHE A 111 -4.72 -3.78 18.41
CA PHE A 111 -4.64 -3.28 17.05
C PHE A 111 -4.52 -1.75 17.02
N TRP A 112 -5.42 -1.04 17.71
CA TRP A 112 -5.42 0.43 17.72
C TRP A 112 -4.16 1.01 18.35
N ASN A 113 -3.66 0.40 19.42
CA ASN A 113 -2.41 0.81 20.06
C ASN A 113 -1.22 0.62 19.12
N ASN A 114 -1.14 -0.53 18.48
CA ASN A 114 -0.07 -0.83 17.53
C ASN A 114 -0.14 0.06 16.29
N PHE A 115 -1.34 0.34 15.80
CA PHE A 115 -1.53 1.25 14.68
C PHE A 115 -1.07 2.67 15.01
N LYS A 116 -1.42 3.16 16.21
CA LYS A 116 -0.95 4.47 16.66
C LYS A 116 0.57 4.52 16.75
N ASP A 117 1.18 3.53 17.36
CA ASP A 117 2.63 3.46 17.50
C ASP A 117 3.32 3.35 16.14
N LEU A 118 2.76 2.57 15.21
CA LEU A 118 3.29 2.44 13.85
C LEU A 118 3.27 3.78 13.10
N ARG A 119 2.19 4.56 13.24
CA ARG A 119 2.14 5.90 12.63
C ARG A 119 3.23 6.81 13.19
N ILE A 120 3.43 6.80 14.52
CA ILE A 120 4.48 7.60 15.16
C ILE A 120 5.86 7.20 14.66
N VAL A 121 6.15 5.92 14.57
CA VAL A 121 7.43 5.42 14.06
C VAL A 121 7.61 5.84 12.59
N CYS A 122 6.58 5.69 11.77
CA CYS A 122 6.63 6.07 10.35
C CYS A 122 6.79 7.58 10.16
N GLN A 123 6.22 8.38 11.06
CA GLN A 123 6.47 9.82 11.08
C GLN A 123 7.94 10.11 11.38
N ASN A 124 8.53 9.42 12.34
CA ASN A 124 9.92 9.62 12.73
C ASN A 124 10.91 9.22 11.62
N ILE A 125 10.60 8.18 10.85
CA ILE A 125 11.43 7.82 9.69
C ILE A 125 11.10 8.60 8.42
N GLY A 126 10.15 9.52 8.46
CA GLY A 126 9.89 10.45 7.37
C GLY A 126 9.01 9.90 6.25
N VAL A 127 8.24 8.85 6.49
CA VAL A 127 7.35 8.24 5.47
C VAL A 127 5.86 8.49 5.73
N TYR A 128 5.54 9.25 6.75
CA TYR A 128 4.16 9.58 7.12
C TYR A 128 4.10 10.96 7.76
N SER A 129 3.06 11.72 7.45
CA SER A 129 2.71 12.95 8.16
C SER A 129 1.27 12.86 8.66
N PRO A 130 0.98 13.34 9.88
CA PRO A 130 -0.37 13.29 10.43
C PRO A 130 -1.39 13.94 9.51
N VAL A 131 -2.55 13.30 9.39
CA VAL A 131 -3.64 13.77 8.51
C VAL A 131 -4.62 14.71 9.20
N GLY A 132 -4.59 14.76 10.54
CA GLY A 132 -5.63 15.43 11.31
C GLY A 132 -6.95 14.67 11.23
N THR A 133 -8.00 15.31 10.79
CA THR A 133 -9.29 14.68 10.53
C THR A 133 -9.79 15.09 9.16
N LYS A 134 -9.99 14.15 8.27
CA LYS A 134 -10.53 14.40 6.93
C LYS A 134 -11.14 13.13 6.35
N LYS A 135 -11.82 13.28 5.20
CA LYS A 135 -12.36 12.15 4.45
C LYS A 135 -11.39 11.72 3.36
N TYR A 136 -11.26 10.41 3.20
CA TYR A 136 -10.51 9.80 2.11
C TYR A 136 -11.27 8.59 1.57
N CYS A 137 -11.52 8.56 0.27
CA CYS A 137 -12.34 7.52 -0.37
C CYS A 137 -13.68 7.29 0.35
N GLY A 138 -14.31 8.38 0.81
CA GLY A 138 -15.62 8.34 1.49
C GLY A 138 -15.57 7.91 2.96
N LYS A 139 -14.40 7.65 3.53
CA LYS A 139 -14.23 7.28 4.95
C LYS A 139 -13.44 8.33 5.70
N GLU A 140 -13.72 8.48 7.00
CA GLU A 140 -12.95 9.35 7.86
C GLU A 140 -11.58 8.72 8.18
N VAL A 141 -10.51 9.50 7.99
CA VAL A 141 -9.18 9.19 8.47
C VAL A 141 -8.82 10.23 9.54
N LYS A 142 -8.29 9.76 10.66
CA LYS A 142 -8.08 10.59 11.84
C LYS A 142 -6.92 10.06 12.68
N ASP A 143 -5.96 10.94 12.94
CA ASP A 143 -4.87 10.64 13.87
C ASP A 143 -5.29 10.74 15.33
#